data_20ed06645ebe4f89c17fd441720dae29
#
_entry.id   20ed06645ebe4f89c17fd441720dae29
#
_cell.length_a   1.000
_cell.length_b   1.000
_cell.length_c   1.000
_cell.angle_alpha   90.00
_cell.angle_beta   90.00
_cell.angle_gamma   90.00
#
_symmetry.space_group_name_H-M   'P 1'
#
loop_
_entity.id
_entity.type
_entity.pdbx_description
1 polymer ?
#
loop_
_entity_poly.entity_id
_entity_poly.type
_entity_poly.pdbx_seq_one_letter_code
_entity_poly.pdbx_strand_id
1 'polypeptide(L)'
;MLFENKTAFITGASRGIGKAIALRLAREGANIVIAAKSVEENPKLGGTIYSAAREIEDAGGKALAIQCDIRHEEQVNDAVQKAAQHFGGIDILVNNASAINLSKTEQIEAKHFDLMQAINVRGTFFVSKACIPFLKNGTNAHILTLSPPLNLAVKWFGSHLAYTISKYNMTMIALGLAEELKKYKIAANSLWPRTTIATAAVRNLLGGEALIKMSRTTDIIADAAYYILSKPSTECTGNSFIDEEVLAKEGISDLSTYSVVPGGQLYTDLFL
;
A
#
# COMPACT_ATOMS: atom_id res chain seq x y z
N MET A 1 22.66 5.96 0.55
CA MET A 1 21.33 5.45 0.15
C MET A 1 20.28 6.46 0.58
N LEU A 2 19.23 6.67 -0.22
CA LEU A 2 18.28 7.79 0.00
C LEU A 2 17.43 7.61 1.28
N PHE A 3 17.16 6.37 1.65
CA PHE A 3 16.36 6.03 2.84
C PHE A 3 17.20 5.46 4.00
N GLU A 4 18.50 5.69 3.99
CA GLU A 4 19.37 5.24 5.07
C GLU A 4 18.91 5.77 6.43
N ASN A 5 18.75 4.87 7.40
CA ASN A 5 18.22 5.14 8.74
C ASN A 5 16.76 5.62 8.79
N LYS A 6 16.01 5.57 7.70
CA LYS A 6 14.57 5.82 7.68
C LYS A 6 13.80 4.55 8.02
N THR A 7 12.76 4.67 8.82
CA THR A 7 11.90 3.55 9.18
C THR A 7 10.58 3.62 8.44
N ALA A 8 10.28 2.59 7.63
CA ALA A 8 9.02 2.44 6.92
C ALA A 8 8.12 1.39 7.60
N PHE A 9 6.97 1.82 8.11
CA PHE A 9 5.92 0.94 8.64
C PHE A 9 4.94 0.62 7.51
N ILE A 10 4.85 -0.66 7.11
CA ILE A 10 4.07 -1.08 5.94
C ILE A 10 3.01 -2.10 6.34
N THR A 11 1.73 -1.75 6.18
CA THR A 11 0.64 -2.67 6.47
C THR A 11 0.41 -3.66 5.33
N GLY A 12 0.12 -4.92 5.65
CA GLY A 12 -0.10 -5.97 4.64
C GLY A 12 1.14 -6.32 3.82
N ALA A 13 2.35 -6.12 4.37
CA ALA A 13 3.62 -6.31 3.66
C ALA A 13 4.14 -7.75 3.64
N SER A 14 3.35 -8.74 4.05
CA SER A 14 3.76 -10.16 3.99
C SER A 14 3.85 -10.71 2.57
N ARG A 15 3.27 -10.02 1.57
CA ARG A 15 3.21 -10.43 0.16
C ARG A 15 2.82 -9.27 -0.77
N GLY A 16 2.83 -9.55 -2.09
CA GLY A 16 2.27 -8.66 -3.12
C GLY A 16 2.89 -7.28 -3.14
N ILE A 17 2.07 -6.26 -3.36
CA ILE A 17 2.48 -4.86 -3.49
C ILE A 17 3.23 -4.38 -2.24
N GLY A 18 2.68 -4.65 -1.05
CA GLY A 18 3.32 -4.21 0.20
C GLY A 18 4.72 -4.78 0.39
N LYS A 19 4.94 -6.08 0.05
CA LYS A 19 6.26 -6.70 0.10
C LYS A 19 7.20 -6.11 -0.95
N ALA A 20 6.73 -5.84 -2.17
CA ALA A 20 7.54 -5.24 -3.22
C ALA A 20 8.01 -3.83 -2.84
N ILE A 21 7.12 -2.99 -2.28
CA ILE A 21 7.48 -1.67 -1.73
C ILE A 21 8.52 -1.82 -0.62
N ALA A 22 8.31 -2.77 0.30
CA ALA A 22 9.25 -3.06 1.40
C ALA A 22 10.65 -3.40 0.88
N LEU A 23 10.76 -4.32 -0.08
CA LEU A 23 12.03 -4.71 -0.71
C LEU A 23 12.69 -3.54 -1.46
N ARG A 24 11.90 -2.74 -2.17
CA ARG A 24 12.42 -1.57 -2.90
C ARG A 24 13.03 -0.52 -1.97
N LEU A 25 12.34 -0.20 -0.86
CA LEU A 25 12.83 0.75 0.13
C LEU A 25 14.03 0.18 0.92
N ALA A 26 14.02 -1.11 1.23
CA ALA A 26 15.13 -1.78 1.90
C ALA A 26 16.44 -1.69 1.11
N ARG A 27 16.40 -1.88 -0.21
CA ARG A 27 17.56 -1.73 -1.12
C ARG A 27 18.15 -0.32 -1.10
N GLU A 28 17.36 0.66 -0.67
CA GLU A 28 17.77 2.06 -0.52
C GLU A 28 18.13 2.42 0.94
N GLY A 29 18.25 1.40 1.80
CA GLY A 29 18.74 1.54 3.17
C GLY A 29 17.67 1.76 4.24
N ALA A 30 16.37 1.66 3.89
CA ALA A 30 15.32 1.78 4.89
C ALA A 30 15.29 0.59 5.86
N ASN A 31 14.94 0.87 7.11
CA ASN A 31 14.48 -0.13 8.07
C ASN A 31 13.01 -0.44 7.78
N ILE A 32 12.65 -1.71 7.68
CA ILE A 32 11.30 -2.12 7.26
C ILE A 32 10.55 -2.79 8.41
N VAL A 33 9.36 -2.27 8.71
CA VAL A 33 8.40 -2.93 9.60
C VAL A 33 7.32 -3.59 8.77
N ILE A 34 7.22 -4.92 8.86
CA ILE A 34 6.22 -5.74 8.18
C ILE A 34 5.06 -5.98 9.13
N ALA A 35 4.01 -5.17 9.04
CA ALA A 35 2.84 -5.29 9.89
C ALA A 35 1.71 -6.03 9.14
N ALA A 36 1.49 -7.30 9.47
CA ALA A 36 0.40 -8.08 8.88
C ALA A 36 -0.04 -9.23 9.79
N LYS A 37 -1.22 -9.77 9.56
CA LYS A 37 -1.76 -10.88 10.34
C LYS A 37 -1.21 -12.27 9.96
N SER A 38 -0.56 -12.40 8.81
CA SER A 38 -0.15 -13.68 8.24
C SER A 38 1.13 -14.19 8.87
N VAL A 39 1.02 -15.01 9.90
CA VAL A 39 2.14 -15.67 10.60
C VAL A 39 2.38 -17.10 10.09
N GLU A 40 1.35 -17.74 9.57
CA GLU A 40 1.40 -19.07 8.98
C GLU A 40 1.25 -19.00 7.46
N GLU A 41 1.88 -19.94 6.78
CA GLU A 41 1.80 -19.99 5.33
C GLU A 41 0.44 -20.47 4.87
N ASN A 42 -0.15 -19.72 3.94
CA ASN A 42 -1.40 -20.10 3.29
C ASN A 42 -1.10 -20.56 1.86
N PRO A 43 -1.39 -21.84 1.48
CA PRO A 43 -1.04 -22.37 0.16
C PRO A 43 -1.59 -21.57 -1.03
N LYS A 44 -2.74 -20.88 -0.83
CA LYS A 44 -3.38 -20.06 -1.87
C LYS A 44 -2.81 -18.65 -1.99
N LEU A 45 -2.31 -18.12 -0.88
CA LEU A 45 -1.87 -16.72 -0.81
C LEU A 45 -0.35 -16.58 -0.82
N GLY A 46 0.36 -17.57 -0.27
CA GLY A 46 1.81 -17.54 -0.05
C GLY A 46 2.24 -16.46 0.95
N GLY A 47 3.46 -16.50 1.40
CA GLY A 47 4.13 -15.45 2.18
C GLY A 47 3.58 -15.21 3.58
N THR A 48 4.49 -15.08 4.53
CA THR A 48 4.24 -14.69 5.92
C THR A 48 5.02 -13.43 6.26
N ILE A 49 4.77 -12.82 7.42
CA ILE A 49 5.60 -11.71 7.90
C ILE A 49 7.05 -12.15 8.07
N TYR A 50 7.29 -13.40 8.44
CA TYR A 50 8.63 -13.97 8.66
C TYR A 50 9.36 -14.25 7.35
N SER A 51 8.69 -14.83 6.34
CA SER A 51 9.30 -15.04 5.01
C SER A 51 9.64 -13.72 4.34
N ALA A 52 8.77 -12.71 4.46
CA ALA A 52 9.04 -11.38 3.93
C ALA A 52 10.21 -10.68 4.65
N ALA A 53 10.32 -10.82 5.98
CA ALA A 53 11.46 -10.29 6.73
C ALA A 53 12.77 -10.91 6.27
N ARG A 54 12.81 -12.24 6.13
CA ARG A 54 14.00 -12.95 5.64
C ARG A 54 14.39 -12.49 4.22
N GLU A 55 13.44 -12.35 3.30
CA GLU A 55 13.74 -11.85 1.96
C GLU A 55 14.35 -10.43 1.98
N ILE A 56 13.92 -9.57 2.90
CA ILE A 56 14.48 -8.22 3.07
C ILE A 56 15.90 -8.30 3.66
N GLU A 57 16.13 -9.16 4.64
CA GLU A 57 17.44 -9.37 5.25
C GLU A 57 18.43 -10.00 4.25
N ASP A 58 18.00 -10.98 3.46
CA ASP A 58 18.78 -11.59 2.38
C ASP A 58 19.18 -10.56 1.29
N ALA A 59 18.33 -9.53 1.09
CA ALA A 59 18.62 -8.39 0.21
C ALA A 59 19.53 -7.33 0.86
N GLY A 60 20.04 -7.56 2.08
CA GLY A 60 20.93 -6.66 2.83
C GLY A 60 20.21 -5.56 3.61
N GLY A 61 18.87 -5.62 3.72
CA GLY A 61 18.08 -4.68 4.51
C GLY A 61 17.93 -5.08 5.97
N LYS A 62 17.24 -4.24 6.74
CA LYS A 62 16.83 -4.53 8.13
C LYS A 62 15.33 -4.67 8.18
N ALA A 63 14.82 -5.73 8.80
CA ALA A 63 13.40 -6.01 8.87
C ALA A 63 12.93 -6.32 10.30
N LEU A 64 11.72 -5.89 10.63
CA LEU A 64 11.01 -6.26 11.84
C LEU A 64 9.62 -6.80 11.47
N ALA A 65 9.40 -8.09 11.69
CA ALA A 65 8.11 -8.72 11.47
C ALA A 65 7.22 -8.55 12.72
N ILE A 66 6.06 -7.94 12.56
CA ILE A 66 5.09 -7.75 13.65
C ILE A 66 3.72 -8.30 13.22
N GLN A 67 3.22 -9.26 13.98
CA GLN A 67 1.82 -9.70 13.80
C GLN A 67 0.88 -8.57 14.20
N CYS A 68 0.06 -8.13 13.25
CA CYS A 68 -0.90 -7.04 13.46
C CYS A 68 -2.12 -7.23 12.56
N ASP A 69 -3.29 -7.38 13.16
CA ASP A 69 -4.55 -7.23 12.46
C ASP A 69 -5.04 -5.78 12.66
N ILE A 70 -5.00 -4.99 11.59
CA ILE A 70 -5.32 -3.55 11.65
C ILE A 70 -6.79 -3.25 12.00
N ARG A 71 -7.65 -4.25 12.10
CA ARG A 71 -9.02 -4.11 12.59
C ARG A 71 -9.07 -3.82 14.10
N HIS A 72 -8.02 -4.19 14.83
CA HIS A 72 -7.91 -4.07 16.29
C HIS A 72 -6.96 -2.94 16.67
N GLU A 73 -7.52 -1.85 17.22
CA GLU A 73 -6.75 -0.64 17.56
C GLU A 73 -5.62 -0.94 18.56
N GLU A 74 -5.84 -1.84 19.52
CA GLU A 74 -4.82 -2.25 20.49
C GLU A 74 -3.60 -2.89 19.81
N GLN A 75 -3.85 -3.81 18.83
CA GLN A 75 -2.76 -4.43 18.07
C GLN A 75 -2.01 -3.40 17.21
N VAL A 76 -2.72 -2.42 16.64
CA VAL A 76 -2.13 -1.33 15.89
C VAL A 76 -1.20 -0.50 16.78
N ASN A 77 -1.69 -0.05 17.94
CA ASN A 77 -0.92 0.75 18.88
C ASN A 77 0.33 0.00 19.37
N ASP A 78 0.18 -1.27 19.74
CA ASP A 78 1.29 -2.12 20.17
C ASP A 78 2.32 -2.32 19.06
N ALA A 79 1.89 -2.60 17.82
CA ALA A 79 2.78 -2.75 16.68
C ALA A 79 3.57 -1.48 16.35
N VAL A 80 2.92 -0.33 16.38
CA VAL A 80 3.55 0.98 16.12
C VAL A 80 4.56 1.32 17.22
N GLN A 81 4.22 1.08 18.50
CA GLN A 81 5.13 1.28 19.62
C GLN A 81 6.37 0.38 19.53
N LYS A 82 6.18 -0.91 19.25
CA LYS A 82 7.30 -1.85 19.07
C LYS A 82 8.21 -1.44 17.92
N ALA A 83 7.65 -1.01 16.81
CA ALA A 83 8.40 -0.53 15.66
C ALA A 83 9.26 0.69 16.00
N ALA A 84 8.65 1.68 16.65
CA ALA A 84 9.34 2.90 17.06
C ALA A 84 10.42 2.65 18.11
N GLN A 85 10.18 1.76 19.06
CA GLN A 85 11.20 1.35 20.04
C GLN A 85 12.37 0.62 19.39
N HIS A 86 12.11 -0.25 18.42
CA HIS A 86 13.12 -1.06 17.78
C HIS A 86 14.06 -0.25 16.86
N PHE A 87 13.50 0.67 16.08
CA PHE A 87 14.25 1.45 15.08
C PHE A 87 14.46 2.92 15.47
N GLY A 88 13.94 3.36 16.62
CA GLY A 88 14.11 4.73 17.11
C GLY A 88 13.08 5.73 16.57
N GLY A 89 12.12 5.32 15.76
CA GLY A 89 11.08 6.17 15.20
C GLY A 89 10.41 5.58 13.97
N ILE A 90 9.51 6.36 13.35
CA ILE A 90 8.86 6.02 12.08
C ILE A 90 8.86 7.28 11.20
N ASP A 91 9.40 7.18 10.00
CA ASP A 91 9.45 8.26 9.01
C ASP A 91 8.42 8.08 7.89
N ILE A 92 8.08 6.84 7.57
CA ILE A 92 7.21 6.50 6.45
C ILE A 92 6.13 5.53 6.93
N LEU A 93 4.88 5.83 6.58
CA LEU A 93 3.76 4.90 6.69
C LEU A 93 3.26 4.53 5.30
N VAL A 94 3.12 3.23 5.02
CA VAL A 94 2.45 2.73 3.82
C VAL A 94 1.19 1.96 4.23
N ASN A 95 0.02 2.57 4.00
CA ASN A 95 -1.28 1.94 4.15
C ASN A 95 -1.59 1.09 2.90
N ASN A 96 -1.14 -0.17 2.92
CA ASN A 96 -1.34 -1.11 1.82
C ASN A 96 -2.33 -2.23 2.14
N ALA A 97 -2.52 -2.61 3.40
CA ALA A 97 -3.48 -3.64 3.76
C ALA A 97 -4.89 -3.30 3.25
N SER A 98 -5.52 -4.24 2.56
CA SER A 98 -6.84 -4.03 1.94
C SER A 98 -7.61 -5.35 1.88
N ALA A 99 -8.95 -5.23 1.89
CA ALA A 99 -9.88 -6.30 1.55
C ALA A 99 -10.67 -5.92 0.30
N ILE A 100 -11.03 -6.92 -0.51
CA ILE A 100 -11.79 -6.75 -1.73
C ILE A 100 -12.97 -7.71 -1.80
N ASN A 101 -14.12 -7.19 -2.17
CA ASN A 101 -15.27 -7.95 -2.60
C ASN A 101 -16.03 -7.11 -3.65
N LEU A 102 -16.18 -7.66 -4.86
CA LEU A 102 -16.81 -6.96 -6.01
C LEU A 102 -18.28 -7.35 -6.22
N SER A 103 -18.92 -7.97 -5.22
CA SER A 103 -20.35 -8.28 -5.29
C SER A 103 -21.19 -7.02 -5.44
N LYS A 104 -22.29 -7.12 -6.20
CA LYS A 104 -23.31 -6.08 -6.28
C LYS A 104 -24.02 -5.91 -4.95
N THR A 105 -24.67 -4.77 -4.77
CA THR A 105 -25.35 -4.41 -3.51
C THR A 105 -26.35 -5.47 -3.04
N GLU A 106 -27.10 -6.05 -3.95
CA GLU A 106 -28.07 -7.10 -3.64
C GLU A 106 -27.45 -8.42 -3.18
N GLN A 107 -26.18 -8.69 -3.55
CA GLN A 107 -25.52 -9.97 -3.36
C GLN A 107 -24.48 -9.96 -2.24
N ILE A 108 -24.06 -8.77 -1.80
CA ILE A 108 -23.03 -8.69 -0.77
C ILE A 108 -23.56 -9.09 0.61
N GLU A 109 -22.88 -10.02 1.25
CA GLU A 109 -23.18 -10.36 2.64
C GLU A 109 -22.60 -9.30 3.58
N ALA A 110 -23.31 -9.00 4.68
CA ALA A 110 -22.89 -8.02 5.69
C ALA A 110 -21.45 -8.24 6.17
N LYS A 111 -21.05 -9.50 6.41
CA LYS A 111 -19.68 -9.82 6.84
C LYS A 111 -18.59 -9.35 5.87
N HIS A 112 -18.86 -9.34 4.56
CA HIS A 112 -17.89 -8.87 3.55
C HIS A 112 -17.86 -7.35 3.47
N PHE A 113 -19.04 -6.72 3.60
CA PHE A 113 -19.13 -5.25 3.72
C PHE A 113 -18.36 -4.78 4.95
N ASP A 114 -18.67 -5.33 6.12
CA ASP A 114 -18.04 -4.98 7.40
C ASP A 114 -16.53 -5.22 7.37
N LEU A 115 -16.08 -6.32 6.76
CA LEU A 115 -14.66 -6.61 6.61
C LEU A 115 -13.94 -5.53 5.80
N MET A 116 -14.52 -5.08 4.67
CA MET A 116 -13.95 -4.01 3.86
C MET A 116 -13.91 -2.69 4.61
N GLN A 117 -14.99 -2.33 5.32
CA GLN A 117 -15.02 -1.11 6.13
C GLN A 117 -14.00 -1.17 7.29
N ALA A 118 -13.91 -2.31 7.96
CA ALA A 118 -12.99 -2.50 9.08
C ALA A 118 -11.51 -2.44 8.66
N ILE A 119 -11.16 -2.98 7.49
CA ILE A 119 -9.76 -3.00 7.01
C ILE A 119 -9.44 -1.71 6.24
N ASN A 120 -10.20 -1.42 5.17
CA ASN A 120 -9.86 -0.36 4.23
C ASN A 120 -10.05 1.03 4.86
N VAL A 121 -11.13 1.23 5.60
CA VAL A 121 -11.48 2.55 6.15
C VAL A 121 -10.94 2.71 7.57
N ARG A 122 -11.51 1.94 8.50
CA ARG A 122 -11.16 2.03 9.92
C ARG A 122 -9.68 1.73 10.15
N GLY A 123 -9.17 0.64 9.55
CA GLY A 123 -7.78 0.23 9.68
C GLY A 123 -6.81 1.31 9.17
N THR A 124 -7.03 1.85 7.95
CA THR A 124 -6.22 2.93 7.40
C THR A 124 -6.21 4.16 8.32
N PHE A 125 -7.38 4.55 8.85
CA PHE A 125 -7.49 5.71 9.74
C PHE A 125 -6.70 5.51 11.05
N PHE A 126 -6.92 4.39 11.75
CA PHE A 126 -6.31 4.16 13.06
C PHE A 126 -4.81 3.83 12.98
N VAL A 127 -4.34 3.17 11.92
CA VAL A 127 -2.89 3.01 11.69
C VAL A 127 -2.25 4.37 11.45
N SER A 128 -2.86 5.23 10.64
CA SER A 128 -2.35 6.59 10.42
C SER A 128 -2.33 7.38 11.73
N LYS A 129 -3.42 7.37 12.50
CA LYS A 129 -3.50 8.01 13.83
C LYS A 129 -2.36 7.56 14.76
N ALA A 130 -2.10 6.26 14.83
CA ALA A 130 -1.06 5.70 15.70
C ALA A 130 0.36 6.11 15.27
N CYS A 131 0.61 6.23 13.95
CA CYS A 131 1.92 6.62 13.43
C CYS A 131 2.20 8.12 13.52
N ILE A 132 1.19 9.00 13.49
CA ILE A 132 1.34 10.46 13.48
C ILE A 132 2.29 10.99 14.57
N PRO A 133 2.24 10.57 15.84
CA PRO A 133 3.15 11.05 16.86
C PRO A 133 4.64 10.84 16.52
N PHE A 134 4.97 9.74 15.87
CA PHE A 134 6.33 9.39 15.44
C PHE A 134 6.71 10.13 14.17
N LEU A 135 5.81 10.20 13.18
CA LEU A 135 6.01 10.93 11.93
C LEU A 135 6.29 12.42 12.16
N LYS A 136 5.73 13.02 13.22
CA LYS A 136 6.02 14.42 13.62
C LYS A 136 7.49 14.65 13.99
N ASN A 137 8.18 13.63 14.43
CA ASN A 137 9.60 13.66 14.78
C ASN A 137 10.50 13.16 13.64
N GLY A 138 9.90 12.61 12.60
CA GLY A 138 10.62 12.13 11.42
C GLY A 138 11.12 13.27 10.52
N THR A 139 12.16 13.00 9.77
CA THR A 139 12.63 13.91 8.73
C THR A 139 12.09 13.48 7.38
N ASN A 140 11.47 14.39 6.62
CA ASN A 140 10.82 14.10 5.35
C ASN A 140 9.74 13.01 5.48
N ALA A 141 8.83 13.18 6.44
CA ALA A 141 7.85 12.15 6.79
C ALA A 141 6.71 12.03 5.75
N HIS A 142 6.36 10.80 5.41
CA HIS A 142 5.34 10.49 4.40
C HIS A 142 4.32 9.46 4.88
N ILE A 143 3.06 9.67 4.47
CA ILE A 143 2.00 8.67 4.49
C ILE A 143 1.61 8.38 3.04
N LEU A 144 1.77 7.13 2.61
CA LEU A 144 1.35 6.66 1.29
C LEU A 144 0.22 5.64 1.44
N THR A 145 -0.90 5.89 0.78
CA THR A 145 -2.08 5.02 0.85
C THR A 145 -2.34 4.38 -0.52
N LEU A 146 -2.45 3.03 -0.57
CA LEU A 146 -2.74 2.30 -1.81
C LEU A 146 -4.24 2.39 -2.10
N SER A 147 -4.65 3.49 -2.75
CA SER A 147 -6.04 3.77 -3.08
C SER A 147 -6.18 4.62 -4.34
N PRO A 148 -7.30 4.48 -5.08
CA PRO A 148 -7.48 5.09 -6.40
C PRO A 148 -7.79 6.58 -6.31
N PRO A 149 -7.60 7.35 -7.39
CA PRO A 149 -8.14 8.69 -7.49
C PRO A 149 -9.66 8.67 -7.38
N LEU A 150 -10.25 9.78 -6.90
CA LEU A 150 -11.70 9.94 -6.79
C LEU A 150 -12.31 10.17 -8.18
N ASN A 151 -12.72 9.11 -8.84
CA ASN A 151 -13.41 9.15 -10.12
C ASN A 151 -14.93 8.99 -9.90
N LEU A 152 -15.69 10.08 -10.04
CA LEU A 152 -17.13 10.11 -9.78
C LEU A 152 -18.00 9.59 -10.95
N ALA A 153 -17.41 8.95 -11.98
CA ALA A 153 -18.18 8.30 -13.02
C ALA A 153 -19.06 7.19 -12.44
N VAL A 154 -20.36 7.25 -12.71
CA VAL A 154 -21.38 6.36 -12.13
C VAL A 154 -21.13 4.87 -12.37
N LYS A 155 -20.39 4.51 -13.43
CA LYS A 155 -20.00 3.13 -13.72
C LYS A 155 -19.26 2.47 -12.54
N TRP A 156 -18.46 3.24 -11.79
CA TRP A 156 -17.68 2.73 -10.66
C TRP A 156 -18.54 2.47 -9.42
N PHE A 157 -19.62 3.21 -9.26
CA PHE A 157 -20.60 2.99 -8.18
C PHE A 157 -21.57 1.86 -8.52
N GLY A 158 -22.01 1.75 -9.78
CA GLY A 158 -22.96 0.75 -10.21
C GLY A 158 -22.45 -0.69 -10.27
N SER A 159 -21.14 -0.88 -10.42
CA SER A 159 -20.54 -2.21 -10.58
C SER A 159 -20.25 -2.91 -9.25
N HIS A 160 -19.76 -2.20 -8.24
CA HIS A 160 -19.27 -2.75 -6.97
C HIS A 160 -19.26 -1.69 -5.87
N LEU A 161 -20.44 -1.15 -5.57
CA LEU A 161 -20.64 0.02 -4.70
C LEU A 161 -19.90 -0.09 -3.35
N ALA A 162 -20.01 -1.21 -2.66
CA ALA A 162 -19.40 -1.40 -1.34
C ALA A 162 -17.87 -1.31 -1.38
N TYR A 163 -17.23 -1.89 -2.42
CA TYR A 163 -15.79 -1.77 -2.62
C TYR A 163 -15.39 -0.35 -2.98
N THR A 164 -16.12 0.29 -3.90
CA THR A 164 -15.89 1.69 -4.31
C THR A 164 -15.89 2.61 -3.10
N ILE A 165 -16.93 2.56 -2.26
CA ILE A 165 -17.01 3.36 -1.03
C ILE A 165 -15.80 3.11 -0.15
N SER A 166 -15.43 1.85 0.09
CA SER A 166 -14.31 1.53 0.98
C SER A 166 -12.98 2.07 0.45
N LYS A 167 -12.71 1.98 -0.85
CA LYS A 167 -11.46 2.47 -1.46
C LYS A 167 -11.42 3.99 -1.56
N TYR A 168 -12.54 4.64 -1.90
CA TYR A 168 -12.61 6.10 -1.94
C TYR A 168 -12.44 6.71 -0.55
N ASN A 169 -12.97 6.08 0.50
CA ASN A 169 -12.71 6.52 1.87
C ASN A 169 -11.22 6.50 2.21
N MET A 170 -10.43 5.51 1.75
CA MET A 170 -8.98 5.53 1.93
C MET A 170 -8.32 6.75 1.28
N THR A 171 -8.76 7.12 0.08
CA THR A 171 -8.26 8.32 -0.62
C THR A 171 -8.70 9.60 0.10
N MET A 172 -9.94 9.66 0.57
CA MET A 172 -10.43 10.80 1.36
C MET A 172 -9.64 10.96 2.66
N ILE A 173 -9.28 9.87 3.33
CA ILE A 173 -8.39 9.88 4.50
C ILE A 173 -7.02 10.45 4.11
N ALA A 174 -6.43 10.01 3.00
CA ALA A 174 -5.12 10.51 2.55
C ALA A 174 -5.17 12.02 2.26
N LEU A 175 -6.20 12.51 1.56
CA LEU A 175 -6.39 13.92 1.26
C LEU A 175 -6.65 14.77 2.52
N GLY A 176 -7.46 14.25 3.45
CA GLY A 176 -7.71 14.92 4.74
C GLY A 176 -6.45 15.04 5.59
N LEU A 177 -5.67 13.96 5.68
CA LEU A 177 -4.39 13.95 6.39
C LEU A 177 -3.36 14.88 5.74
N ALA A 178 -3.36 15.04 4.42
CA ALA A 178 -2.46 15.96 3.72
C ALA A 178 -2.65 17.40 4.21
N GLU A 179 -3.88 17.86 4.38
CA GLU A 179 -4.16 19.22 4.88
C GLU A 179 -3.97 19.33 6.40
N GLU A 180 -4.47 18.34 7.17
CA GLU A 180 -4.36 18.34 8.63
C GLU A 180 -2.90 18.36 9.12
N LEU A 181 -2.02 17.60 8.42
CA LEU A 181 -0.64 17.39 8.83
C LEU A 181 0.37 18.36 8.18
N LYS A 182 -0.08 19.24 7.31
CA LYS A 182 0.75 20.22 6.58
C LYS A 182 1.63 21.07 7.52
N LYS A 183 1.07 21.51 8.65
CA LYS A 183 1.81 22.28 9.67
C LYS A 183 2.98 21.51 10.31
N TYR A 184 2.94 20.17 10.23
CA TYR A 184 4.01 19.29 10.71
C TYR A 184 4.96 18.85 9.61
N LYS A 185 4.77 19.34 8.37
CA LYS A 185 5.56 18.96 7.19
C LYS A 185 5.51 17.45 6.91
N ILE A 186 4.39 16.80 7.19
CA ILE A 186 4.14 15.40 6.87
C ILE A 186 3.33 15.36 5.59
N ALA A 187 3.84 14.70 4.56
CA ALA A 187 3.11 14.47 3.33
C ALA A 187 2.11 13.31 3.49
N ALA A 188 0.95 13.43 2.83
CA ALA A 188 0.05 12.30 2.65
C ALA A 188 -0.46 12.26 1.21
N ASN A 189 -0.32 11.11 0.56
CA ASN A 189 -0.68 10.90 -0.84
C ASN A 189 -1.35 9.53 -1.02
N SER A 190 -2.06 9.36 -2.13
CA SER A 190 -2.52 8.06 -2.60
C SER A 190 -1.78 7.62 -3.87
N LEU A 191 -1.70 6.31 -4.08
CA LEU A 191 -1.10 5.68 -5.25
C LEU A 191 -1.97 4.54 -5.73
N TRP A 192 -2.22 4.47 -7.04
CA TRP A 192 -3.01 3.42 -7.69
C TRP A 192 -2.35 2.94 -8.99
N PRO A 193 -2.45 1.64 -9.32
CA PRO A 193 -1.89 1.15 -10.57
C PRO A 193 -2.76 1.52 -11.77
N ARG A 194 -2.12 1.80 -12.92
CA ARG A 194 -2.80 1.98 -14.21
C ARG A 194 -3.43 0.69 -14.70
N THR A 195 -2.74 -0.41 -14.50
CA THR A 195 -3.15 -1.73 -14.91
C THR A 195 -3.22 -2.67 -13.73
N THR A 196 -3.93 -3.78 -13.84
CA THR A 196 -3.93 -4.79 -12.78
C THR A 196 -2.50 -5.25 -12.45
N ILE A 197 -2.25 -5.57 -11.19
CA ILE A 197 -0.95 -6.01 -10.68
C ILE A 197 -1.00 -7.50 -10.36
N ALA A 198 -0.01 -8.24 -10.84
CA ALA A 198 0.12 -9.69 -10.65
C ALA A 198 0.31 -10.06 -9.18
N THR A 199 -0.78 -10.26 -8.48
CA THR A 199 -0.82 -10.59 -7.05
C THR A 199 -1.71 -11.81 -6.80
N ALA A 200 -1.55 -12.43 -5.62
CA ALA A 200 -2.45 -13.50 -5.20
C ALA A 200 -3.92 -13.06 -5.12
N ALA A 201 -4.19 -11.78 -4.84
CA ALA A 201 -5.55 -11.24 -4.85
C ALA A 201 -6.14 -11.26 -6.26
N VAL A 202 -5.42 -10.80 -7.27
CA VAL A 202 -5.85 -10.83 -8.67
C VAL A 202 -6.04 -12.27 -9.14
N ARG A 203 -5.09 -13.17 -8.83
CA ARG A 203 -5.18 -14.58 -9.19
C ARG A 203 -6.40 -15.28 -8.59
N ASN A 204 -6.65 -15.08 -7.30
CA ASN A 204 -7.63 -15.89 -6.56
C ASN A 204 -9.03 -15.26 -6.50
N LEU A 205 -9.17 -13.94 -6.68
CA LEU A 205 -10.41 -13.22 -6.42
C LEU A 205 -10.97 -12.47 -7.64
N LEU A 206 -10.15 -12.19 -8.67
CA LEU A 206 -10.58 -11.32 -9.76
C LEU A 206 -10.68 -12.04 -11.11
N GLY A 207 -9.59 -12.49 -11.70
CA GLY A 207 -9.59 -13.01 -13.07
C GLY A 207 -8.67 -14.19 -13.33
N GLY A 208 -8.10 -14.77 -12.27
CA GLY A 208 -7.25 -15.96 -12.39
C GLY A 208 -5.96 -15.72 -13.20
N GLU A 209 -5.42 -16.79 -13.76
CA GLU A 209 -4.18 -16.73 -14.56
C GLU A 209 -4.34 -15.91 -15.85
N ALA A 210 -5.55 -15.81 -16.39
CA ALA A 210 -5.79 -14.99 -17.59
C ALA A 210 -5.52 -13.50 -17.26
N LEU A 211 -6.04 -13.01 -16.14
CA LEU A 211 -5.82 -11.63 -15.73
C LEU A 211 -4.37 -11.37 -15.27
N ILE A 212 -3.71 -12.36 -14.66
CA ILE A 212 -2.27 -12.28 -14.32
C ILE A 212 -1.42 -12.04 -15.58
N LYS A 213 -1.70 -12.73 -16.67
CA LYS A 213 -0.98 -12.53 -17.95
C LYS A 213 -1.20 -11.15 -18.56
N MET A 214 -2.29 -10.49 -18.21
CA MET A 214 -2.64 -9.13 -18.64
C MET A 214 -2.25 -8.05 -17.60
N SER A 215 -1.44 -8.43 -16.62
CA SER A 215 -1.04 -7.57 -15.52
C SER A 215 0.42 -7.13 -15.64
N ARG A 216 0.77 -6.11 -14.87
CA ARG A 216 2.17 -5.78 -14.58
C ARG A 216 2.64 -6.44 -13.30
N THR A 217 3.95 -6.55 -13.13
CA THR A 217 4.56 -7.02 -11.88
C THR A 217 4.39 -5.99 -10.76
N THR A 218 4.58 -6.42 -9.54
CA THR A 218 4.51 -5.53 -8.36
C THR A 218 5.58 -4.44 -8.37
N ASP A 219 6.65 -4.61 -9.16
CA ASP A 219 7.80 -3.70 -9.19
C ASP A 219 7.42 -2.31 -9.69
N ILE A 220 6.44 -2.19 -10.60
CA ILE A 220 6.00 -0.88 -11.09
C ILE A 220 5.45 -0.01 -9.96
N ILE A 221 4.62 -0.57 -9.08
CA ILE A 221 4.09 0.13 -7.90
C ILE A 221 5.20 0.40 -6.88
N ALA A 222 6.14 -0.51 -6.72
CA ALA A 222 7.26 -0.35 -5.80
C ALA A 222 8.17 0.81 -6.23
N ASP A 223 8.49 0.91 -7.51
CA ASP A 223 9.29 2.02 -8.05
C ASP A 223 8.52 3.35 -8.02
N ALA A 224 7.22 3.36 -8.35
CA ALA A 224 6.40 4.56 -8.21
C ALA A 224 6.34 5.03 -6.74
N ALA A 225 6.15 4.11 -5.79
CA ALA A 225 6.17 4.43 -4.36
C ALA A 225 7.53 5.01 -3.94
N TYR A 226 8.65 4.42 -4.40
CA TYR A 226 9.99 4.92 -4.16
C TYR A 226 10.13 6.38 -4.61
N TYR A 227 9.74 6.72 -5.82
CA TYR A 227 9.85 8.08 -6.33
C TYR A 227 8.96 9.07 -5.58
N ILE A 228 7.73 8.71 -5.21
CA ILE A 228 6.86 9.56 -4.40
C ILE A 228 7.48 9.84 -3.04
N LEU A 229 7.95 8.81 -2.36
CA LEU A 229 8.52 8.89 -1.01
C LEU A 229 9.91 9.58 -0.98
N SER A 230 10.57 9.68 -2.14
CA SER A 230 11.84 10.40 -2.31
C SER A 230 11.68 11.92 -2.40
N LYS A 231 10.49 12.41 -2.73
CA LYS A 231 10.23 13.86 -2.89
C LYS A 231 10.24 14.58 -1.53
N PRO A 232 10.52 15.87 -1.49
CA PRO A 232 10.33 16.65 -0.28
C PRO A 232 8.86 16.59 0.19
N SER A 233 8.63 16.23 1.45
CA SER A 233 7.27 16.11 2.02
C SER A 233 6.50 17.42 2.02
N THR A 234 7.19 18.54 1.96
CA THR A 234 6.59 19.88 1.87
C THR A 234 6.06 20.22 0.48
N GLU A 235 6.47 19.49 -0.55
CA GLU A 235 6.14 19.75 -1.95
C GLU A 235 5.25 18.67 -2.56
N CYS A 236 5.36 17.45 -2.04
CA CYS A 236 4.67 16.26 -2.57
C CYS A 236 3.60 15.76 -1.58
N THR A 237 2.51 16.49 -1.45
CA THR A 237 1.39 16.13 -0.56
C THR A 237 0.04 16.45 -1.18
N GLY A 238 -1.02 15.73 -0.81
CA GLY A 238 -2.38 15.94 -1.29
C GLY A 238 -2.65 15.43 -2.71
N ASN A 239 -1.80 14.52 -3.22
CA ASN A 239 -1.93 13.99 -4.58
C ASN A 239 -2.55 12.60 -4.59
N SER A 240 -3.23 12.28 -5.70
CA SER A 240 -3.63 10.92 -6.06
C SER A 240 -2.85 10.52 -7.31
N PHE A 241 -1.84 9.70 -7.12
CA PHE A 241 -0.90 9.31 -8.17
C PHE A 241 -1.34 8.03 -8.88
N ILE A 242 -0.95 7.94 -10.14
CA ILE A 242 -0.96 6.71 -10.95
C ILE A 242 0.48 6.30 -11.22
N ASP A 243 0.79 5.03 -11.04
CA ASP A 243 2.15 4.49 -11.13
C ASP A 243 2.87 4.88 -12.42
N GLU A 244 2.26 4.64 -13.58
CA GLU A 244 2.84 4.98 -14.89
C GLU A 244 3.12 6.48 -15.04
N GLU A 245 2.23 7.33 -14.50
CA GLU A 245 2.40 8.78 -14.56
C GLU A 245 3.55 9.27 -13.67
N VAL A 246 3.76 8.59 -12.53
CA VAL A 246 4.92 8.85 -11.68
C VAL A 246 6.20 8.50 -12.42
N LEU A 247 6.27 7.28 -12.98
CA LEU A 247 7.46 6.82 -13.70
C LEU A 247 7.77 7.67 -14.93
N ALA A 248 6.75 8.07 -15.68
CA ALA A 248 6.91 8.95 -16.84
C ALA A 248 7.52 10.32 -16.45
N LYS A 249 7.11 10.89 -15.31
CA LYS A 249 7.69 12.13 -14.77
C LYS A 249 9.16 12.00 -14.38
N GLU A 250 9.58 10.80 -14.03
CA GLU A 250 10.98 10.47 -13.71
C GLU A 250 11.79 10.04 -14.96
N GLY A 251 11.21 10.18 -16.15
CA GLY A 251 11.87 9.86 -17.43
C GLY A 251 11.84 8.37 -17.81
N ILE A 252 11.11 7.54 -17.07
CA ILE A 252 10.96 6.10 -17.37
C ILE A 252 9.77 5.94 -18.30
N SER A 253 10.02 5.85 -19.60
CA SER A 253 9.01 5.71 -20.65
C SER A 253 8.79 4.26 -21.11
N ASP A 254 9.83 3.43 -21.08
CA ASP A 254 9.72 2.01 -21.39
C ASP A 254 9.30 1.22 -20.16
N LEU A 255 8.03 0.83 -20.15
CA LEU A 255 7.42 0.06 -19.06
C LEU A 255 7.28 -1.43 -19.39
N SER A 256 7.89 -1.89 -20.52
CA SER A 256 7.77 -3.29 -20.97
C SER A 256 8.34 -4.29 -19.96
N THR A 257 9.39 -3.90 -19.24
CA THR A 257 10.03 -4.71 -18.19
C THR A 257 9.12 -5.06 -17.01
N TYR A 258 8.09 -4.25 -16.80
CA TYR A 258 7.10 -4.49 -15.74
C TYR A 258 5.95 -5.40 -16.18
N SER A 259 5.83 -5.75 -17.45
CA SER A 259 4.75 -6.60 -17.94
C SER A 259 5.02 -8.08 -17.61
N VAL A 260 4.01 -8.78 -17.07
CA VAL A 260 4.11 -10.24 -16.83
C VAL A 260 4.36 -10.98 -18.13
N VAL A 261 3.69 -10.55 -19.22
CA VAL A 261 3.94 -11.04 -20.59
C VAL A 261 4.41 -9.83 -21.42
N PRO A 262 5.70 -9.78 -21.78
CA PRO A 262 6.22 -8.70 -22.62
C PRO A 262 5.47 -8.59 -23.95
N GLY A 263 5.02 -7.39 -24.31
CA GLY A 263 4.22 -7.14 -25.52
C GLY A 263 2.79 -7.64 -25.49
N GLY A 264 2.35 -8.25 -24.37
CA GLY A 264 0.98 -8.69 -24.17
C GLY A 264 0.00 -7.54 -23.96
N GLN A 265 -1.29 -7.83 -24.18
CA GLN A 265 -2.35 -6.88 -23.86
C GLN A 265 -2.45 -6.70 -22.34
N LEU A 266 -2.48 -5.45 -21.88
CA LEU A 266 -2.67 -5.11 -20.48
C LEU A 266 -4.14 -4.80 -20.17
N TYR A 267 -4.56 -5.11 -18.95
CA TYR A 267 -5.91 -4.82 -18.48
C TYR A 267 -5.87 -3.60 -17.55
N THR A 268 -6.61 -2.55 -17.91
CA THR A 268 -6.74 -1.33 -17.09
C THR A 268 -7.41 -1.66 -15.76
N ASP A 269 -6.86 -1.16 -14.66
CA ASP A 269 -7.41 -1.38 -13.33
C ASP A 269 -8.69 -0.57 -13.10
N LEU A 270 -9.40 -0.90 -12.02
CA LEU A 270 -10.62 -0.24 -11.61
C LEU A 270 -10.39 1.26 -11.34
N PHE A 271 -11.42 2.07 -11.55
CA PHE A 271 -11.47 3.52 -11.28
C PHE A 271 -10.74 4.42 -12.28
N LEU A 272 -10.23 3.87 -13.36
CA LEU A 272 -9.51 4.61 -14.41
C LEU A 272 -10.25 4.62 -15.76
#